data_616e3f90e96178aa4502dfbe84519c03
#
_entry.id   616e3f90e96178aa4502dfbe84519c03
#
_cell.length_a   1.000
_cell.length_b   1.000
_cell.length_c   1.000
_cell.angle_alpha   90.00
_cell.angle_beta   90.00
_cell.angle_gamma   90.00
#
_symmetry.space_group_name_H-M   'P 1'
#
loop_
_entity.id
_entity.type
_entity.pdbx_description
1 polymer ?
#
loop_
_entity_poly.entity_id
_entity_poly.type
_entity_poly.pdbx_seq_one_letter_code
_entity_poly.pdbx_strand_id
1 'polypeptide(L)'
;MFKFIHLTDTHIIGGKDLLFGVNPRQRLELAIEDISKNHADAEFVVVTGDLTHWGDKSAYTAFFDIIEKLPIPYYLMTGNHDDRDCIDRTFDTAKLDKYGFLQQKLETSVGPFILTDTKAPDGHHGAFCENRLKWLDETLADLKQPGIVFMHHPPFNVGIASLDKISNKDGHKVLDLLKRHRDKIRHLFFGHVHRVISGTCHGLSFSFMRGLNHQCRLDLDGDDTTIRGDLTEPAFGVVLVDEHHIISHVHNFTDNSPKFDLHDLVGGDSKSYALNLRHDDWEGVRQLLF
;
A
#
# COMPACT_ATOMS: atom_id res chain seq x y z
N MET A 1 3.10 -12.28 -17.15
CA MET A 1 2.39 -11.12 -16.55
C MET A 1 3.35 -10.52 -15.54
N PHE A 2 3.60 -9.23 -15.61
CA PHE A 2 4.44 -8.52 -14.64
C PHE A 2 3.77 -8.54 -13.27
N LYS A 3 4.51 -8.85 -12.20
CA LYS A 3 3.97 -8.92 -10.84
C LYS A 3 4.77 -8.02 -9.91
N PHE A 4 4.09 -7.20 -9.12
CA PHE A 4 4.71 -6.45 -8.02
C PHE A 4 3.87 -6.56 -6.76
N ILE A 5 4.48 -6.26 -5.62
CA ILE A 5 3.81 -6.24 -4.32
C ILE A 5 3.58 -4.79 -3.88
N HIS A 6 2.37 -4.49 -3.40
CA HIS A 6 2.02 -3.21 -2.80
C HIS A 6 1.87 -3.36 -1.29
N LEU A 7 2.86 -2.89 -0.54
CA LEU A 7 2.83 -2.71 0.91
C LEU A 7 2.50 -1.26 1.27
N THR A 8 1.92 -1.02 2.45
CA THR A 8 1.68 0.33 2.95
C THR A 8 1.54 0.35 4.47
N ASP A 9 1.79 1.49 5.08
CA ASP A 9 1.41 1.80 6.46
C ASP A 9 1.92 0.74 7.45
N THR A 10 3.23 0.50 7.43
CA THR A 10 3.89 -0.49 8.29
C THR A 10 4.00 -0.01 9.73
N HIS A 11 4.06 1.30 9.95
CA HIS A 11 4.10 1.96 11.25
C HIS A 11 5.07 1.34 12.26
N ILE A 12 6.28 1.02 11.81
CA ILE A 12 7.31 0.48 12.70
C ILE A 12 7.63 1.49 13.81
N ILE A 13 7.82 0.98 15.02
CA ILE A 13 8.28 1.75 16.17
C ILE A 13 9.62 1.25 16.68
N GLY A 14 10.36 2.14 17.33
CA GLY A 14 11.57 1.76 18.07
C GLY A 14 11.22 0.88 19.28
N GLY A 15 12.20 0.05 19.71
CA GLY A 15 12.00 -0.80 20.90
C GLY A 15 11.13 -2.05 20.65
N LYS A 16 10.51 -2.56 21.73
CA LYS A 16 9.72 -3.80 21.74
C LYS A 16 8.25 -3.57 22.12
N ASP A 17 7.84 -2.31 22.20
CA ASP A 17 6.49 -1.96 22.60
C ASP A 17 5.46 -2.37 21.54
N LEU A 18 4.20 -2.42 21.97
CA LEU A 18 3.07 -2.67 21.08
C LEU A 18 2.48 -1.33 20.62
N LEU A 19 2.12 -1.24 19.36
CA LEU A 19 1.36 -0.12 18.81
C LEU A 19 -0.10 -0.58 18.62
N PHE A 20 -1.02 0.07 19.33
CA PHE A 20 -2.45 -0.33 19.36
C PHE A 20 -2.67 -1.80 19.74
N GLY A 21 -1.79 -2.35 20.62
CA GLY A 21 -1.91 -3.72 21.11
C GLY A 21 -1.30 -4.81 20.21
N VAL A 22 -0.67 -4.43 19.09
CA VAL A 22 0.01 -5.37 18.19
C VAL A 22 1.48 -4.99 18.00
N ASN A 23 2.30 -5.96 17.60
CA ASN A 23 3.72 -5.74 17.32
C ASN A 23 3.93 -5.44 15.83
N PRO A 24 4.24 -4.19 15.44
CA PRO A 24 4.39 -3.82 14.03
C PRO A 24 5.59 -4.50 13.36
N ARG A 25 6.67 -4.78 14.11
CA ARG A 25 7.83 -5.51 13.58
C ARG A 25 7.46 -6.93 13.20
N GLN A 26 6.76 -7.64 14.08
CA GLN A 26 6.31 -9.01 13.80
C GLN A 26 5.39 -9.06 12.58
N ARG A 27 4.51 -8.06 12.41
CA ARG A 27 3.64 -7.99 11.25
C ARG A 27 4.41 -7.79 9.95
N LEU A 28 5.42 -6.92 9.96
CA LEU A 28 6.29 -6.75 8.80
C LEU A 28 7.12 -8.01 8.54
N GLU A 29 7.69 -8.65 9.57
CA GLU A 29 8.44 -9.90 9.43
C GLU A 29 7.60 -11.00 8.78
N LEU A 30 6.36 -11.21 9.23
CA LEU A 30 5.43 -12.16 8.62
C LEU A 30 5.11 -11.83 7.15
N ALA A 31 4.92 -10.55 6.83
CA ALA A 31 4.70 -10.14 5.44
C ALA A 31 5.93 -10.41 4.56
N ILE A 32 7.14 -10.12 5.03
CA ILE A 32 8.39 -10.38 4.30
C ILE A 32 8.63 -11.89 4.13
N GLU A 33 8.33 -12.69 5.16
CA GLU A 33 8.42 -14.14 5.09
C GLU A 33 7.46 -14.71 4.03
N ASP A 34 6.20 -14.26 4.04
CA ASP A 34 5.21 -14.69 3.07
C ASP A 34 5.58 -14.28 1.64
N ILE A 35 6.02 -13.02 1.43
CA ILE A 35 6.50 -12.55 0.12
C ILE A 35 7.66 -13.41 -0.36
N SER A 36 8.63 -13.68 0.51
CA SER A 36 9.82 -14.47 0.16
C SER A 36 9.49 -15.90 -0.22
N LYS A 37 8.47 -16.47 0.42
CA LYS A 37 8.05 -17.85 0.19
C LYS A 37 7.13 -18.00 -1.03
N ASN A 38 6.17 -17.09 -1.17
CA ASN A 38 5.04 -17.26 -2.09
C ASN A 38 5.10 -16.31 -3.31
N HIS A 39 5.91 -15.25 -3.24
CA HIS A 39 5.95 -14.17 -4.24
C HIS A 39 7.39 -13.73 -4.59
N ALA A 40 8.39 -14.59 -4.41
CA ALA A 40 9.77 -14.31 -4.79
C ALA A 40 9.97 -14.09 -6.31
N ASP A 41 8.96 -14.39 -7.12
CA ASP A 41 8.89 -14.13 -8.55
C ASP A 41 8.30 -12.74 -8.88
N ALA A 42 7.97 -11.91 -7.88
CA ALA A 42 7.59 -10.52 -8.11
C ALA A 42 8.83 -9.70 -8.48
N GLU A 43 8.66 -8.73 -9.36
CA GLU A 43 9.77 -7.88 -9.83
C GLU A 43 10.31 -6.98 -8.71
N PHE A 44 9.42 -6.50 -7.84
CA PHE A 44 9.75 -5.67 -6.68
C PHE A 44 8.56 -5.46 -5.73
N VAL A 45 8.86 -4.83 -4.60
CA VAL A 45 7.88 -4.32 -3.64
C VAL A 45 7.84 -2.79 -3.72
N VAL A 46 6.65 -2.17 -3.74
CA VAL A 46 6.46 -0.74 -3.49
C VAL A 46 5.84 -0.56 -2.11
N VAL A 47 6.49 0.24 -1.25
CA VAL A 47 5.96 0.61 0.07
C VAL A 47 5.48 2.05 0.01
N THR A 48 4.18 2.26 0.05
CA THR A 48 3.56 3.57 -0.21
C THR A 48 3.47 4.49 1.00
N GLY A 49 4.48 4.46 1.88
CA GLY A 49 4.63 5.41 2.99
C GLY A 49 4.19 4.88 4.34
N ASP A 50 4.31 5.75 5.36
CA ASP A 50 4.14 5.45 6.77
C ASP A 50 4.95 4.22 7.20
N LEU A 51 6.25 4.26 6.85
CA LEU A 51 7.22 3.23 7.18
C LEU A 51 7.38 3.09 8.69
N THR A 52 7.42 4.23 9.38
CA THR A 52 7.53 4.32 10.84
C THR A 52 6.35 5.13 11.41
N HIS A 53 6.12 5.02 12.72
CA HIS A 53 4.98 5.72 13.34
C HIS A 53 5.34 7.13 13.82
N TRP A 54 6.59 7.39 14.20
CA TRP A 54 7.04 8.68 14.72
C TRP A 54 8.27 9.28 14.02
N GLY A 55 8.76 8.66 12.95
CA GLY A 55 9.96 9.15 12.25
C GLY A 55 11.28 8.91 13.00
N ASP A 56 11.28 8.06 14.03
CA ASP A 56 12.46 7.79 14.85
C ASP A 56 13.55 7.04 14.11
N LYS A 57 14.81 7.42 14.30
CA LYS A 57 15.96 6.69 13.77
C LYS A 57 15.97 5.20 14.15
N SER A 58 15.60 4.87 15.39
CA SER A 58 15.52 3.48 15.86
C SER A 58 14.45 2.67 15.16
N ALA A 59 13.33 3.30 14.79
CA ALA A 59 12.27 2.68 14.01
C ALA A 59 12.72 2.42 12.57
N TYR A 60 13.42 3.37 11.92
CA TYR A 60 14.00 3.14 10.58
C TYR A 60 15.06 2.05 10.58
N THR A 61 15.93 2.00 11.61
CA THR A 61 16.88 0.89 11.73
C THR A 61 16.16 -0.45 11.81
N ALA A 62 15.08 -0.52 12.60
CA ALA A 62 14.30 -1.75 12.73
C ALA A 62 13.55 -2.12 11.44
N PHE A 63 13.02 -1.12 10.73
CA PHE A 63 12.41 -1.33 9.41
C PHE A 63 13.46 -1.85 8.42
N PHE A 64 14.63 -1.22 8.37
CA PHE A 64 15.76 -1.63 7.52
C PHE A 64 16.17 -3.08 7.76
N ASP A 65 16.40 -3.45 9.03
CA ASP A 65 16.80 -4.82 9.40
C ASP A 65 15.81 -5.90 8.96
N ILE A 66 14.53 -5.51 8.75
CA ILE A 66 13.49 -6.43 8.32
C ILE A 66 13.34 -6.41 6.80
N ILE A 67 13.24 -5.23 6.18
CA ILE A 67 12.97 -5.10 4.74
C ILE A 67 14.13 -5.63 3.88
N GLU A 68 15.37 -5.51 4.35
CA GLU A 68 16.57 -6.06 3.69
C GLU A 68 16.57 -7.60 3.58
N LYS A 69 15.68 -8.29 4.27
CA LYS A 69 15.49 -9.74 4.13
C LYS A 69 14.71 -10.12 2.87
N LEU A 70 14.12 -9.15 2.16
CA LEU A 70 13.44 -9.41 0.90
C LEU A 70 14.43 -9.96 -0.15
N PRO A 71 14.07 -11.02 -0.87
CA PRO A 71 14.90 -11.55 -1.97
C PRO A 71 14.77 -10.75 -3.26
N ILE A 72 13.90 -9.75 -3.30
CA ILE A 72 13.55 -8.92 -4.46
C ILE A 72 13.72 -7.44 -4.11
N PRO A 73 13.96 -6.56 -5.10
CA PRO A 73 14.09 -5.12 -4.87
C PRO A 73 12.85 -4.52 -4.20
N TYR A 74 13.04 -3.41 -3.48
CA TYR A 74 11.94 -2.63 -2.93
C TYR A 74 12.14 -1.13 -3.19
N TYR A 75 11.04 -0.39 -3.28
CA TYR A 75 11.00 1.05 -3.45
C TYR A 75 10.13 1.68 -2.36
N LEU A 76 10.69 2.70 -1.71
CA LEU A 76 10.06 3.35 -0.56
C LEU A 76 9.48 4.71 -0.95
N MET A 77 8.36 5.06 -0.32
CA MET A 77 7.76 6.39 -0.36
C MET A 77 7.61 6.93 1.06
N THR A 78 7.45 8.25 1.19
CA THR A 78 7.09 8.88 2.47
C THR A 78 5.58 8.92 2.66
N GLY A 79 5.14 8.61 3.90
CA GLY A 79 3.83 9.00 4.40
C GLY A 79 3.94 10.17 5.39
N ASN A 80 2.83 10.54 6.04
CA ASN A 80 2.81 11.66 6.99
C ASN A 80 3.58 11.37 8.29
N HIS A 81 3.72 10.12 8.67
CA HIS A 81 4.46 9.70 9.86
C HIS A 81 5.98 9.61 9.68
N ASP A 82 6.45 9.74 8.44
CA ASP A 82 7.87 9.54 8.12
C ASP A 82 8.72 10.82 8.25
N ASP A 83 10.03 10.63 8.35
CA ASP A 83 11.06 11.68 8.27
C ASP A 83 11.93 11.44 7.03
N ARG A 84 11.92 12.39 6.08
CA ARG A 84 12.67 12.29 4.81
C ARG A 84 14.17 12.17 5.03
N ASP A 85 14.71 12.97 5.95
CA ASP A 85 16.15 12.99 6.21
C ASP A 85 16.62 11.68 6.84
N CYS A 86 15.78 11.06 7.67
CA CYS A 86 16.08 9.75 8.23
C CYS A 86 16.05 8.67 7.15
N ILE A 87 15.08 8.72 6.23
CA ILE A 87 15.03 7.78 5.09
C ILE A 87 16.27 7.93 4.22
N ASP A 88 16.58 9.15 3.78
CA ASP A 88 17.75 9.43 2.90
C ASP A 88 19.09 8.97 3.50
N ARG A 89 19.21 9.10 4.84
CA ARG A 89 20.42 8.63 5.55
C ARG A 89 20.46 7.11 5.79
N THR A 90 19.30 6.46 5.83
CA THR A 90 19.19 5.04 6.19
C THR A 90 19.23 4.13 4.96
N PHE A 91 18.61 4.55 3.86
CA PHE A 91 18.43 3.71 2.67
C PHE A 91 19.21 4.25 1.47
N ASP A 92 20.09 3.45 0.90
CA ASP A 92 20.81 3.84 -0.32
C ASP A 92 19.92 3.90 -1.55
N THR A 93 18.82 3.17 -1.54
CA THR A 93 17.84 3.07 -2.64
C THR A 93 16.75 4.14 -2.59
N ALA A 94 16.64 4.91 -1.50
CA ALA A 94 15.59 5.89 -1.27
C ALA A 94 16.19 7.30 -1.03
N LYS A 95 16.70 7.91 -2.11
CA LYS A 95 17.36 9.21 -2.04
C LYS A 95 16.43 10.36 -2.40
N LEU A 96 16.63 11.47 -1.71
CA LEU A 96 15.90 12.70 -1.99
C LEU A 96 16.35 13.30 -3.33
N ASP A 97 15.41 13.85 -4.06
CA ASP A 97 15.71 14.62 -5.28
C ASP A 97 16.38 15.98 -4.94
N LYS A 98 16.72 16.74 -5.97
CA LYS A 98 17.35 18.08 -5.83
C LYS A 98 16.51 19.12 -5.07
N TYR A 99 15.24 18.84 -4.83
CA TYR A 99 14.30 19.69 -4.08
C TYR A 99 14.04 19.18 -2.67
N GLY A 100 14.67 18.07 -2.27
CA GLY A 100 14.51 17.47 -0.94
C GLY A 100 13.24 16.62 -0.78
N PHE A 101 12.74 16.02 -1.88
CA PHE A 101 11.57 15.15 -1.86
C PHE A 101 11.93 13.71 -2.27
N LEU A 102 11.30 12.75 -1.63
CA LEU A 102 11.41 11.34 -2.00
C LEU A 102 10.41 11.02 -3.11
N GLN A 103 10.78 11.38 -4.33
CA GLN A 103 9.98 11.14 -5.53
C GLN A 103 10.85 10.63 -6.66
N GLN A 104 10.34 9.65 -7.41
CA GLN A 104 11.13 8.99 -8.46
C GLN A 104 10.25 8.39 -9.55
N LYS A 105 10.83 8.23 -10.73
CA LYS A 105 10.25 7.49 -11.85
C LYS A 105 11.07 6.22 -12.06
N LEU A 106 10.41 5.07 -12.06
CA LEU A 106 11.00 3.77 -12.32
C LEU A 106 10.55 3.30 -13.70
N GLU A 107 11.49 2.96 -14.55
CA GLU A 107 11.17 2.36 -15.85
C GLU A 107 10.94 0.85 -15.68
N THR A 108 9.84 0.34 -16.21
CA THR A 108 9.49 -1.08 -16.17
C THR A 108 9.05 -1.58 -17.55
N SER A 109 9.00 -2.88 -17.72
CA SER A 109 8.55 -3.50 -18.99
C SER A 109 7.06 -3.28 -19.28
N VAL A 110 6.27 -2.84 -18.28
CA VAL A 110 4.81 -2.60 -18.41
C VAL A 110 4.45 -1.12 -18.34
N GLY A 111 5.43 -0.24 -18.48
CA GLY A 111 5.31 1.21 -18.36
C GLY A 111 5.93 1.75 -17.08
N PRO A 112 6.17 3.07 -17.02
CA PRO A 112 6.82 3.68 -15.88
C PRO A 112 5.94 3.69 -14.63
N PHE A 113 6.59 3.51 -13.46
CA PHE A 113 5.99 3.69 -12.15
C PHE A 113 6.46 5.03 -11.59
N ILE A 114 5.53 5.88 -11.22
CA ILE A 114 5.78 7.25 -10.75
C ILE A 114 5.44 7.27 -9.25
N LEU A 115 6.46 7.31 -8.41
CA LEU A 115 6.35 7.37 -6.96
C LEU A 115 6.45 8.83 -6.53
N THR A 116 5.42 9.35 -5.88
CA THR A 116 5.34 10.77 -5.49
C THR A 116 5.56 10.96 -4.00
N ASP A 117 6.06 12.10 -3.61
CA ASP A 117 6.15 12.52 -2.22
C ASP A 117 4.99 13.45 -1.87
N THR A 118 4.09 13.00 -1.00
CA THR A 118 2.91 13.75 -0.58
C THR A 118 3.01 14.29 0.85
N LYS A 119 4.13 14.04 1.57
CA LYS A 119 4.28 14.46 2.96
C LYS A 119 4.28 15.99 3.07
N ALA A 120 3.40 16.54 3.92
CA ALA A 120 3.44 17.94 4.32
C ALA A 120 4.59 18.22 5.27
N PRO A 121 5.02 19.48 5.43
CA PRO A 121 6.03 19.86 6.42
C PRO A 121 5.50 19.70 7.86
N ASP A 122 4.19 19.77 8.04
CA ASP A 122 3.49 19.71 9.32
C ASP A 122 2.21 18.87 9.26
N GLY A 123 1.79 18.32 10.40
CA GLY A 123 0.52 17.58 10.53
C GLY A 123 0.46 16.27 9.75
N HIS A 124 -0.77 15.72 9.66
CA HIS A 124 -1.04 14.41 9.05
C HIS A 124 -1.66 14.48 7.64
N HIS A 125 -1.83 15.67 7.09
CA HIS A 125 -2.36 15.84 5.74
C HIS A 125 -1.24 15.76 4.69
N GLY A 126 -1.64 15.44 3.46
CA GLY A 126 -0.76 15.56 2.30
C GLY A 126 -0.66 17.00 1.79
N ALA A 127 0.41 17.29 1.08
CA ALA A 127 0.61 18.57 0.38
C ALA A 127 1.41 18.38 -0.92
N PHE A 128 1.14 19.24 -1.90
CA PHE A 128 1.92 19.34 -3.12
C PHE A 128 2.33 20.81 -3.34
N CYS A 129 3.58 21.13 -3.00
CA CYS A 129 4.12 22.45 -3.33
C CYS A 129 4.37 22.56 -4.86
N GLU A 130 4.66 23.78 -5.32
CA GLU A 130 4.90 24.06 -6.75
C GLU A 130 5.99 23.18 -7.36
N ASN A 131 7.08 22.89 -6.63
CA ASN A 131 8.16 22.03 -7.13
C ASN A 131 7.68 20.60 -7.37
N ARG A 132 6.86 20.02 -6.48
CA ARG A 132 6.31 18.65 -6.64
C ARG A 132 5.26 18.61 -7.75
N LEU A 133 4.39 19.63 -7.84
CA LEU A 133 3.43 19.76 -8.95
C LEU A 133 4.16 19.85 -10.29
N LYS A 134 5.18 20.70 -10.38
CA LYS A 134 6.00 20.85 -11.58
C LYS A 134 6.69 19.54 -11.95
N TRP A 135 7.32 18.89 -10.97
CA TRP A 135 7.99 17.59 -11.21
C TRP A 135 7.03 16.53 -11.74
N LEU A 136 5.83 16.43 -11.16
CA LEU A 136 4.82 15.47 -11.59
C LEU A 136 4.28 15.80 -12.99
N ASP A 137 4.03 17.09 -13.27
CA ASP A 137 3.56 17.56 -14.58
C ASP A 137 4.59 17.25 -15.69
N GLU A 138 5.85 17.62 -15.48
CA GLU A 138 6.95 17.35 -16.40
C GLU A 138 7.16 15.84 -16.59
N THR A 139 7.11 15.07 -15.49
CA THR A 139 7.27 13.60 -15.54
C THR A 139 6.18 12.96 -16.38
N LEU A 140 4.90 13.30 -16.14
CA LEU A 140 3.78 12.76 -16.89
C LEU A 140 3.79 13.20 -18.36
N ALA A 141 4.14 14.48 -18.63
CA ALA A 141 4.23 15.00 -20.00
C ALA A 141 5.27 14.22 -20.83
N ASP A 142 6.42 13.86 -20.23
CA ASP A 142 7.51 13.18 -20.94
C ASP A 142 7.30 11.66 -21.13
N LEU A 143 6.26 11.07 -20.53
CA LEU A 143 5.99 9.65 -20.67
C LEU A 143 5.77 9.26 -22.15
N LYS A 144 6.46 8.22 -22.59
CA LYS A 144 6.32 7.65 -23.94
C LYS A 144 5.22 6.59 -24.01
N GLN A 145 4.86 6.03 -22.85
CA GLN A 145 3.76 5.08 -22.66
C GLN A 145 3.08 5.35 -21.32
N PRO A 146 1.79 5.02 -21.16
CA PRO A 146 1.08 5.25 -19.92
C PRO A 146 1.70 4.49 -18.75
N GLY A 147 1.77 5.15 -17.58
CA GLY A 147 2.36 4.62 -16.36
C GLY A 147 1.37 4.44 -15.22
N ILE A 148 1.89 3.99 -14.08
CA ILE A 148 1.16 3.81 -12.83
C ILE A 148 1.68 4.85 -11.83
N VAL A 149 0.77 5.57 -11.17
CA VAL A 149 1.15 6.61 -10.21
C VAL A 149 0.84 6.14 -8.79
N PHE A 150 1.80 6.36 -7.90
CA PHE A 150 1.70 6.03 -6.48
C PHE A 150 1.74 7.31 -5.66
N MET A 151 0.81 7.44 -4.73
CA MET A 151 0.72 8.53 -3.77
C MET A 151 0.40 7.97 -2.40
N HIS A 152 0.94 8.52 -1.33
CA HIS A 152 0.48 8.13 0.00
C HIS A 152 -0.91 8.73 0.28
N HIS A 153 -1.04 10.05 0.24
CA HIS A 153 -2.32 10.73 0.47
C HIS A 153 -3.15 10.86 -0.82
N PRO A 154 -4.45 10.51 -0.79
CA PRO A 154 -5.33 10.72 -1.94
C PRO A 154 -5.57 12.21 -2.19
N PRO A 155 -5.71 12.64 -3.46
CA PRO A 155 -6.08 14.01 -3.79
C PRO A 155 -7.59 14.25 -3.82
N PHE A 156 -8.39 13.31 -3.32
CA PHE A 156 -9.85 13.33 -3.28
C PHE A 156 -10.38 12.68 -2.00
N ASN A 157 -11.63 12.95 -1.68
CA ASN A 157 -12.31 12.39 -0.53
C ASN A 157 -12.71 10.92 -0.76
N VAL A 158 -12.57 10.10 0.28
CA VAL A 158 -12.96 8.68 0.28
C VAL A 158 -14.30 8.43 0.97
N GLY A 159 -14.95 9.48 1.50
CA GLY A 159 -16.26 9.42 2.16
C GLY A 159 -16.19 9.10 3.66
N ILE A 160 -15.02 9.13 4.28
CA ILE A 160 -14.81 9.01 5.72
C ILE A 160 -14.31 10.36 6.22
N ALA A 161 -15.18 11.13 6.88
CA ALA A 161 -14.96 12.54 7.19
C ALA A 161 -13.64 12.83 7.91
N SER A 162 -13.27 11.98 8.88
CA SER A 162 -12.02 12.15 9.63
C SER A 162 -10.76 11.90 8.77
N LEU A 163 -10.81 10.98 7.81
CA LEU A 163 -9.72 10.71 6.86
C LEU A 163 -9.69 11.75 5.74
N ASP A 164 -10.86 12.20 5.28
CA ASP A 164 -10.98 13.25 4.27
C ASP A 164 -10.38 14.57 4.75
N LYS A 165 -10.48 14.86 6.06
CA LYS A 165 -9.87 16.04 6.69
C LYS A 165 -8.35 16.05 6.63
N ILE A 166 -7.72 14.90 6.61
CA ILE A 166 -6.26 14.73 6.51
C ILE A 166 -5.81 14.21 5.13
N SER A 167 -6.66 14.27 4.12
CA SER A 167 -6.30 14.02 2.74
C SER A 167 -5.32 15.09 2.22
N ASN A 168 -5.08 15.16 0.94
CA ASN A 168 -4.15 16.14 0.37
C ASN A 168 -4.77 17.55 0.31
N LYS A 169 -4.20 18.54 1.02
CA LYS A 169 -4.68 19.94 1.03
C LYS A 169 -4.68 20.58 -0.35
N ASP A 170 -3.73 20.21 -1.22
CA ASP A 170 -3.66 20.68 -2.60
C ASP A 170 -4.36 19.72 -3.57
N GLY A 171 -5.24 18.86 -3.08
CA GLY A 171 -5.88 17.79 -3.85
C GLY A 171 -6.51 18.27 -5.15
N HIS A 172 -7.17 19.45 -5.16
CA HIS A 172 -7.75 20.01 -6.37
C HIS A 172 -6.70 20.30 -7.47
N LYS A 173 -5.51 20.83 -7.10
CA LYS A 173 -4.41 21.09 -8.06
C LYS A 173 -3.84 19.79 -8.61
N VAL A 174 -3.67 18.78 -7.74
CA VAL A 174 -3.20 17.45 -8.13
C VAL A 174 -4.21 16.80 -9.07
N LEU A 175 -5.51 16.81 -8.73
CA LEU A 175 -6.56 16.27 -9.58
C LEU A 175 -6.62 16.96 -10.96
N ASP A 176 -6.48 18.27 -11.00
CA ASP A 176 -6.47 19.01 -12.26
C ASP A 176 -5.26 18.65 -13.13
N LEU A 177 -4.11 18.41 -12.49
CA LEU A 177 -2.92 17.90 -13.15
C LEU A 177 -3.14 16.48 -13.69
N LEU A 178 -3.62 15.57 -12.86
CA LEU A 178 -3.89 14.19 -13.26
C LEU A 178 -4.91 14.10 -14.40
N LYS A 179 -5.96 14.94 -14.38
CA LYS A 179 -6.95 15.02 -15.45
C LYS A 179 -6.33 15.46 -16.79
N ARG A 180 -5.40 16.43 -16.77
CA ARG A 180 -4.70 16.88 -18.01
C ARG A 180 -3.87 15.76 -18.62
N HIS A 181 -3.30 14.89 -17.79
CA HIS A 181 -2.46 13.76 -18.22
C HIS A 181 -3.17 12.39 -18.16
N ARG A 182 -4.51 12.40 -18.16
CA ARG A 182 -5.31 11.18 -17.96
C ARG A 182 -4.89 10.04 -18.88
N ASP A 183 -4.61 10.32 -20.15
CA ASP A 183 -4.22 9.32 -21.15
C ASP A 183 -2.80 8.75 -20.92
N LYS A 184 -2.04 9.34 -20.00
CA LYS A 184 -0.71 8.90 -19.55
C LYS A 184 -0.75 8.08 -18.26
N ILE A 185 -1.93 7.87 -17.67
CA ILE A 185 -2.09 7.22 -16.36
C ILE A 185 -2.98 5.99 -16.51
N ARG A 186 -2.44 4.83 -16.17
CA ARG A 186 -3.17 3.56 -16.19
C ARG A 186 -3.95 3.33 -14.90
N HIS A 187 -3.35 3.66 -13.75
CA HIS A 187 -3.92 3.42 -12.42
C HIS A 187 -3.25 4.29 -11.36
N LEU A 188 -3.96 4.53 -10.27
CA LEU A 188 -3.47 5.22 -9.08
C LEU A 188 -3.46 4.25 -7.88
N PHE A 189 -2.33 4.13 -7.17
CA PHE A 189 -2.23 3.39 -5.91
C PHE A 189 -1.99 4.34 -4.75
N PHE A 190 -2.65 4.05 -3.61
CA PHE A 190 -2.60 4.89 -2.41
C PHE A 190 -2.34 4.09 -1.13
N GLY A 191 -1.76 4.76 -0.11
CA GLY A 191 -1.71 4.35 1.29
C GLY A 191 -2.65 5.16 2.16
N HIS A 192 -2.21 5.50 3.39
CA HIS A 192 -2.80 6.46 4.32
C HIS A 192 -4.15 6.07 4.95
N VAL A 193 -5.04 5.49 4.19
CA VAL A 193 -6.44 5.23 4.59
C VAL A 193 -6.58 3.90 5.35
N HIS A 194 -5.58 3.05 5.30
CA HIS A 194 -5.54 1.73 5.94
C HIS A 194 -6.77 0.85 5.63
N ARG A 195 -7.33 0.99 4.43
CA ARG A 195 -8.51 0.24 4.00
C ARG A 195 -8.37 -0.21 2.55
N VAL A 196 -8.98 -1.34 2.23
CA VAL A 196 -9.19 -1.69 0.82
C VAL A 196 -10.32 -0.83 0.27
N ILE A 197 -9.99 0.06 -0.63
CA ILE A 197 -10.94 0.87 -1.39
C ILE A 197 -10.52 0.80 -2.86
N SER A 198 -11.49 0.62 -3.74
CA SER A 198 -11.27 0.71 -5.19
C SER A 198 -12.39 1.50 -5.83
N GLY A 199 -12.07 2.17 -6.92
CA GLY A 199 -13.06 2.99 -7.62
C GLY A 199 -12.48 3.76 -8.79
N THR A 200 -13.21 4.78 -9.20
CA THR A 200 -12.77 5.72 -10.24
C THR A 200 -12.98 7.16 -9.79
N CYS A 201 -12.02 8.03 -10.09
CA CYS A 201 -12.11 9.46 -9.88
C CYS A 201 -11.79 10.16 -11.20
N HIS A 202 -12.75 10.90 -11.78
CA HIS A 202 -12.63 11.55 -13.09
C HIS A 202 -12.16 10.61 -14.22
N GLY A 203 -12.57 9.34 -14.18
CA GLY A 203 -12.20 8.32 -15.14
C GLY A 203 -10.81 7.70 -14.94
N LEU A 204 -10.09 8.05 -13.88
CA LEU A 204 -8.88 7.37 -13.42
C LEU A 204 -9.27 6.28 -12.42
N SER A 205 -8.87 5.05 -12.68
CA SER A 205 -9.05 3.95 -11.71
C SER A 205 -8.06 4.07 -10.56
N PHE A 206 -8.47 3.65 -9.37
CA PHE A 206 -7.60 3.68 -8.20
C PHE A 206 -7.83 2.51 -7.25
N SER A 207 -6.80 2.24 -6.44
CA SER A 207 -6.83 1.25 -5.36
C SER A 207 -6.06 1.73 -4.12
N PHE A 208 -6.60 1.41 -2.96
CA PHE A 208 -5.94 1.53 -1.65
C PHE A 208 -5.76 0.14 -1.06
N MET A 209 -4.79 0.01 -0.17
CA MET A 209 -4.51 -1.24 0.55
C MET A 209 -4.63 -1.04 2.06
N ARG A 210 -4.81 -2.14 2.80
CA ARG A 210 -4.73 -2.16 4.26
C ARG A 210 -3.32 -1.88 4.73
N GLY A 211 -3.21 -1.19 5.86
CA GLY A 211 -1.95 -1.08 6.60
C GLY A 211 -1.50 -2.42 7.17
N LEU A 212 -0.21 -2.58 7.39
CA LEU A 212 0.31 -3.80 8.02
C LEU A 212 0.07 -3.84 9.53
N ASN A 213 -0.04 -2.68 10.21
CA ASN A 213 -0.17 -2.68 11.68
C ASN A 213 -1.63 -2.63 12.14
N HIS A 214 -2.36 -1.60 11.81
CA HIS A 214 -3.74 -1.35 12.24
C HIS A 214 -4.56 -0.83 11.06
N GLN A 215 -5.90 -0.84 11.20
CA GLN A 215 -6.80 -0.41 10.15
C GLN A 215 -7.65 0.76 10.62
N CYS A 216 -8.17 1.55 9.68
CA CYS A 216 -9.22 2.53 9.94
C CYS A 216 -10.59 1.89 9.70
N ARG A 217 -11.54 2.13 10.59
CA ARG A 217 -12.91 1.60 10.46
C ARG A 217 -13.65 2.25 9.30
N LEU A 218 -14.57 1.51 8.68
CA LEU A 218 -15.55 2.09 7.77
C LEU A 218 -16.59 2.88 8.61
N ASP A 219 -16.39 4.18 8.66
CA ASP A 219 -17.18 5.11 9.48
C ASP A 219 -17.75 6.23 8.61
N LEU A 220 -18.76 5.87 7.80
CA LEU A 220 -19.37 6.81 6.83
C LEU A 220 -20.25 7.87 7.49
N ASP A 221 -20.77 7.57 8.70
CA ASP A 221 -21.63 8.47 9.48
C ASP A 221 -20.85 9.17 10.60
N GLY A 222 -19.53 8.98 10.66
CA GLY A 222 -18.65 9.56 11.67
C GLY A 222 -18.40 11.05 11.47
N ASP A 223 -17.98 11.69 12.56
CA ASP A 223 -17.51 13.07 12.52
C ASP A 223 -16.07 13.20 11.97
N ASP A 224 -15.61 14.42 11.74
CA ASP A 224 -14.27 14.72 11.26
C ASP A 224 -13.21 14.92 12.39
N THR A 225 -13.56 14.59 13.64
CA THR A 225 -12.70 14.84 14.80
C THR A 225 -11.95 13.61 15.28
N THR A 226 -12.45 12.41 15.00
CA THR A 226 -11.92 11.16 15.52
C THR A 226 -11.72 10.13 14.44
N ILE A 227 -10.48 9.68 14.24
CA ILE A 227 -10.17 8.53 13.40
C ILE A 227 -10.35 7.26 14.23
N ARG A 228 -11.32 6.43 13.86
CA ARG A 228 -11.61 5.17 14.55
C ARG A 228 -10.86 4.03 13.88
N GLY A 229 -10.10 3.29 14.70
CA GLY A 229 -9.31 2.14 14.24
C GLY A 229 -9.91 0.80 14.61
N ASP A 230 -9.40 -0.26 13.98
CA ASP A 230 -9.60 -1.66 14.33
C ASP A 230 -8.35 -2.49 14.03
N LEU A 231 -8.39 -3.76 14.42
CA LEU A 231 -7.31 -4.73 14.20
C LEU A 231 -7.71 -5.82 13.21
N THR A 232 -8.56 -5.49 12.25
CA THR A 232 -8.82 -6.37 11.10
C THR A 232 -7.50 -6.85 10.52
N GLU A 233 -7.45 -8.07 10.03
CA GLU A 233 -6.23 -8.70 9.51
C GLU A 233 -5.47 -7.81 8.54
N PRO A 234 -4.13 -7.73 8.68
CA PRO A 234 -3.30 -7.01 7.74
C PRO A 234 -3.28 -7.70 6.38
N ALA A 235 -3.00 -6.94 5.34
CA ALA A 235 -2.89 -7.48 4.00
C ALA A 235 -1.87 -6.68 3.18
N PHE A 236 -1.38 -7.29 2.11
CA PHE A 236 -0.69 -6.58 1.04
C PHE A 236 -1.35 -6.85 -0.32
N GLY A 237 -1.06 -6.00 -1.27
CA GLY A 237 -1.51 -6.16 -2.65
C GLY A 237 -0.55 -7.04 -3.44
N VAL A 238 -1.06 -8.10 -4.07
CA VAL A 238 -0.35 -8.80 -5.15
C VAL A 238 -0.92 -8.27 -6.46
N VAL A 239 -0.13 -7.49 -7.18
CA VAL A 239 -0.60 -6.77 -8.36
C VAL A 239 -0.01 -7.39 -9.61
N LEU A 240 -0.89 -7.77 -10.52
CA LEU A 240 -0.56 -8.33 -11.82
C LEU A 240 -0.83 -7.31 -12.91
N VAL A 241 0.15 -7.08 -13.77
CA VAL A 241 0.09 -6.07 -14.83
C VAL A 241 0.46 -6.68 -16.17
N ASP A 242 -0.34 -6.40 -17.19
CA ASP A 242 0.01 -6.62 -18.59
C ASP A 242 -0.41 -5.41 -19.44
N GLU A 243 -0.42 -5.53 -20.75
CA GLU A 243 -0.77 -4.43 -21.67
C GLU A 243 -2.20 -3.89 -21.42
N HIS A 244 -3.15 -4.75 -21.05
CA HIS A 244 -4.57 -4.42 -20.96
C HIS A 244 -5.10 -4.38 -19.54
N HIS A 245 -4.42 -5.06 -18.59
CA HIS A 245 -4.95 -5.29 -17.25
C HIS A 245 -4.01 -4.76 -16.15
N ILE A 246 -4.64 -4.27 -15.08
CA ILE A 246 -4.02 -4.08 -13.76
C ILE A 246 -4.97 -4.73 -12.77
N ILE A 247 -4.56 -5.84 -12.17
CA ILE A 247 -5.38 -6.64 -11.26
C ILE A 247 -4.70 -6.63 -9.90
N SER A 248 -5.36 -6.08 -8.89
CA SER A 248 -4.87 -6.03 -7.52
C SER A 248 -5.61 -7.04 -6.66
N HIS A 249 -4.92 -8.09 -6.24
CA HIS A 249 -5.43 -9.05 -5.26
C HIS A 249 -5.06 -8.60 -3.86
N VAL A 250 -5.99 -8.71 -2.92
CA VAL A 250 -5.74 -8.53 -1.49
C VAL A 250 -5.27 -9.86 -0.93
N HIS A 251 -4.06 -9.90 -0.38
CA HIS A 251 -3.49 -11.09 0.22
C HIS A 251 -3.39 -10.95 1.73
N ASN A 252 -4.23 -11.69 2.46
CA ASN A 252 -4.23 -11.78 3.92
C ASN A 252 -3.16 -12.77 4.37
N PHE A 253 -1.93 -12.33 4.53
CA PHE A 253 -0.77 -13.20 4.83
C PHE A 253 -0.79 -13.80 6.25
N THR A 254 -1.68 -13.35 7.12
CA THR A 254 -1.90 -13.93 8.46
C THR A 254 -3.09 -14.89 8.53
N ASP A 255 -3.77 -15.12 7.40
CA ASP A 255 -4.94 -16.00 7.33
C ASP A 255 -4.54 -17.48 7.52
N ASN A 256 -4.93 -18.02 8.66
CA ASN A 256 -4.74 -19.42 9.03
C ASN A 256 -6.00 -20.28 8.81
N SER A 257 -6.98 -19.79 8.05
CA SER A 257 -8.16 -20.56 7.70
C SER A 257 -7.80 -21.84 6.93
N PRO A 258 -8.54 -22.93 7.08
CA PRO A 258 -8.30 -24.15 6.33
C PRO A 258 -8.33 -23.90 4.83
N LYS A 259 -7.39 -24.46 4.10
CA LYS A 259 -7.31 -24.41 2.64
C LYS A 259 -7.80 -25.75 2.08
N PHE A 260 -8.67 -25.69 1.10
CA PHE A 260 -9.23 -26.86 0.45
C PHE A 260 -9.53 -26.57 -1.01
N ASP A 261 -9.58 -27.62 -1.83
CA ASP A 261 -9.95 -27.48 -3.22
C ASP A 261 -11.47 -27.37 -3.35
N LEU A 262 -11.97 -26.38 -4.05
CA LEU A 262 -13.40 -26.18 -4.26
C LEU A 262 -13.95 -27.15 -5.30
N HIS A 263 -13.16 -27.47 -6.30
CA HIS A 263 -13.59 -28.31 -7.42
C HIS A 263 -12.39 -28.79 -8.26
N ASP A 264 -12.42 -30.02 -8.69
CA ASP A 264 -11.55 -30.53 -9.74
C ASP A 264 -12.18 -30.24 -11.11
N LEU A 265 -11.56 -29.37 -11.89
CA LEU A 265 -12.04 -29.00 -13.24
C LEU A 265 -11.92 -30.13 -14.25
N VAL A 266 -11.24 -31.24 -13.91
CA VAL A 266 -10.92 -32.34 -14.83
C VAL A 266 -11.91 -33.50 -14.75
N GLY A 267 -12.90 -33.52 -13.84
CA GLY A 267 -13.92 -34.56 -13.87
C GLY A 267 -14.60 -34.96 -12.58
N GLY A 268 -14.70 -34.11 -11.61
CA GLY A 268 -15.38 -34.40 -10.33
C GLY A 268 -16.86 -34.00 -10.28
N ASP A 269 -17.68 -34.80 -9.59
CA ASP A 269 -19.02 -34.40 -9.20
C ASP A 269 -18.93 -33.36 -8.07
N SER A 270 -19.26 -32.10 -8.41
CA SER A 270 -19.18 -30.95 -7.51
C SER A 270 -19.99 -31.11 -6.22
N LYS A 271 -21.08 -31.89 -6.23
CA LYS A 271 -21.95 -32.10 -5.07
C LYS A 271 -21.29 -33.06 -4.05
N SER A 272 -20.73 -34.16 -4.51
CA SER A 272 -20.06 -35.12 -3.61
C SER A 272 -18.77 -34.52 -3.04
N TYR A 273 -18.05 -33.70 -3.80
CA TYR A 273 -16.86 -33.00 -3.36
C TYR A 273 -17.17 -32.02 -2.24
N ALA A 274 -18.15 -31.12 -2.42
CA ALA A 274 -18.53 -30.13 -1.42
C ALA A 274 -19.06 -30.74 -0.11
N LEU A 275 -19.69 -31.93 -0.16
CA LEU A 275 -20.25 -32.61 1.00
C LEU A 275 -19.23 -33.52 1.73
N ASN A 276 -18.12 -33.85 1.09
CA ASN A 276 -17.10 -34.75 1.64
C ASN A 276 -15.95 -34.02 2.35
N LEU A 277 -15.96 -32.69 2.43
CA LEU A 277 -15.09 -31.96 3.33
C LEU A 277 -15.40 -32.35 4.76
N ARG A 278 -14.60 -33.27 5.33
CA ARG A 278 -14.84 -33.82 6.65
C ARG A 278 -14.47 -32.81 7.74
N HIS A 279 -15.30 -32.77 8.79
CA HIS A 279 -15.10 -31.99 10.01
C HIS A 279 -13.74 -32.21 10.72
N ASP A 280 -13.07 -33.32 10.44
CA ASP A 280 -11.84 -33.72 11.13
C ASP A 280 -10.64 -32.82 10.76
N ASP A 281 -10.70 -32.16 9.59
CA ASP A 281 -9.68 -31.18 9.15
C ASP A 281 -9.90 -29.78 9.77
N TRP A 282 -10.94 -29.61 10.62
CA TRP A 282 -11.44 -28.32 11.09
C TRP A 282 -11.34 -28.13 12.61
N GLU A 283 -10.59 -28.96 13.35
CA GLU A 283 -10.54 -28.86 14.83
C GLU A 283 -10.13 -27.48 15.37
N GLY A 284 -9.43 -26.64 14.59
CA GLY A 284 -9.05 -25.28 14.97
C GLY A 284 -10.09 -24.20 14.67
N VAL A 285 -11.10 -24.45 13.81
CA VAL A 285 -12.00 -23.42 13.26
C VAL A 285 -13.35 -23.34 14.00
N ARG A 286 -13.74 -24.37 14.76
CA ARG A 286 -14.99 -24.39 15.51
C ARG A 286 -15.19 -23.24 16.50
N GLN A 287 -14.10 -22.61 16.96
CA GLN A 287 -14.15 -21.46 17.89
C GLN A 287 -14.35 -20.09 17.21
N LEU A 288 -14.26 -20.03 15.89
CA LEU A 288 -14.35 -18.75 15.14
C LEU A 288 -15.70 -18.55 14.41
N LEU A 289 -16.53 -19.59 14.31
CA LEU A 289 -17.76 -19.54 13.51
C LEU A 289 -19.06 -19.55 14.32
N PHE A 290 -18.97 -19.63 15.69
CA PHE A 290 -20.15 -19.58 16.58
C PHE A 290 -19.89 -18.72 17.81
#